data_8d8add7b32c3aa2f165f57e418d7a210
#
_entry.id   8d8add7b32c3aa2f165f57e418d7a210
#
_cell.length_a   1.000
_cell.length_b   1.000
_cell.length_c   1.000
_cell.angle_alpha   90.00
_cell.angle_beta   90.00
_cell.angle_gamma   90.00
#
_symmetry.space_group_name_H-M   'P 1'
#
loop_
_entity.id
_entity.type
_entity.pdbx_description
1 polymer ?
#
loop_
_entity_poly.entity_id
_entity_poly.type
_entity_poly.pdbx_seq_one_letter_code
_entity_poly.pdbx_strand_id
1 'polypeptide(L)'
;MDFLGFIGINIGKVSVFLMDFYSYFLVMIYVILSQKTHKFLNLPGRRRIMAFRKKALAIVMSMAMVATSLSIPTTTAKTAEAAGTTFNNLNQSQITEAMGVGYNLGNSLEAASSGTPNETAYGNPKLTEDLVLAAKDAGFKSIRIPVSYLSMIDDNNGYKIDSSWLDRVQQVVDYCVDNDMYAIVNMHGDGYTTVTGGWLLCGSSDQTKIKAKYKACWEQIADRFKNYDEHLIFESMNEEFDGTYGTPSRTAYANINAYNQIFVDTVRKTGGNNDQRWLLIPGWNTNIDYTAENYGFALPTDDYLSSKIASGEKRIMISVHYYDPWDFCGTESGATTQWGDSITDYSKRASWGDESYMASQFKKMSSKFVSQGYPVVIGEFGAINKASYDSQNKVCRAEYYQKVCYYAKQYGLIPVAWDNGYNGDYGFAIIDRYSNKVVHQELMDAMMEVYGGNESATATGIQLNKSELTIHIGDEKQQLTAALTPSDSKDKVLWSSSDESVAAVNSKGQVSAVGAGTCTITASVPLGYKATCKVTVPQANYVRAKLYLLETASWQSVISDEYVDIYSE
;
A
#
# COMPACT_ATOMS: atom_id res chain seq x y z
N MET A 1 -13.41 49.92 27.11
CA MET A 1 -12.83 49.26 28.30
C MET A 1 -13.66 48.01 28.53
N ASP A 2 -13.11 46.95 28.03
CA ASP A 2 -13.07 45.60 28.57
C ASP A 2 -14.30 44.97 29.17
N PHE A 3 -15.01 44.19 28.34
CA PHE A 3 -15.73 42.99 28.81
C PHE A 3 -16.11 42.05 27.64
N LEU A 4 -15.16 41.59 26.85
CA LEU A 4 -15.34 40.54 25.84
C LEU A 4 -14.10 39.68 25.62
N GLY A 5 -13.58 39.16 26.69
CA GLY A 5 -12.51 38.18 26.66
C GLY A 5 -12.83 37.04 27.61
N PHE A 6 -13.54 36.05 27.17
CA PHE A 6 -13.66 34.71 27.73
C PHE A 6 -15.02 34.09 27.35
N ILE A 7 -15.15 33.56 26.16
CA ILE A 7 -15.96 32.36 25.87
C ILE A 7 -15.50 31.88 24.47
N GLY A 8 -14.56 30.95 24.43
CA GLY A 8 -14.23 30.17 23.24
C GLY A 8 -15.37 29.17 22.97
N ILE A 9 -16.35 29.55 22.18
CA ILE A 9 -17.41 28.64 21.76
C ILE A 9 -16.92 27.91 20.52
N ASN A 10 -16.65 26.61 20.64
CA ASN A 10 -16.34 25.73 19.53
C ASN A 10 -17.62 25.49 18.71
N ILE A 11 -17.79 26.22 17.61
CA ILE A 11 -19.01 26.24 16.77
C ILE A 11 -19.36 24.84 16.21
N GLY A 12 -18.38 23.97 16.00
CA GLY A 12 -18.61 22.61 15.53
C GLY A 12 -19.37 21.71 16.50
N LYS A 13 -19.13 21.84 17.81
CA LYS A 13 -19.85 21.05 18.83
C LYS A 13 -21.26 21.54 19.10
N VAL A 14 -21.55 22.82 18.85
CA VAL A 14 -22.89 23.39 19.03
C VAL A 14 -23.84 22.97 17.91
N SER A 15 -23.35 22.81 16.67
CA SER A 15 -24.19 22.36 15.54
C SER A 15 -24.58 20.88 15.65
N VAL A 16 -23.70 20.01 16.12
CA VAL A 16 -24.00 18.59 16.38
C VAL A 16 -25.01 18.46 17.54
N PHE A 17 -24.81 19.22 18.62
CA PHE A 17 -25.74 19.21 19.77
C PHE A 17 -27.16 19.72 19.41
N LEU A 18 -27.26 20.71 18.52
CA LEU A 18 -28.55 21.21 18.02
C LEU A 18 -29.22 20.22 17.06
N MET A 19 -28.49 19.48 16.24
CA MET A 19 -29.05 18.43 15.36
C MET A 19 -29.59 17.25 16.18
N ASP A 20 -28.86 16.79 17.20
CA ASP A 20 -29.29 15.71 18.08
C ASP A 20 -30.52 16.13 18.90
N PHE A 21 -30.55 17.36 19.42
CA PHE A 21 -31.70 17.91 20.16
C PHE A 21 -32.94 18.02 19.27
N TYR A 22 -32.76 18.40 17.99
CA TYR A 22 -33.87 18.52 17.03
C TYR A 22 -34.44 17.15 16.64
N SER A 23 -33.57 16.16 16.46
CA SER A 23 -33.97 14.77 16.19
C SER A 23 -34.71 14.15 17.37
N TYR A 24 -34.27 14.36 18.60
CA TYR A 24 -34.94 13.93 19.82
C TYR A 24 -36.30 14.62 20.01
N PHE A 25 -36.39 15.92 19.71
CA PHE A 25 -37.61 16.69 19.82
C PHE A 25 -38.67 16.23 18.81
N LEU A 26 -38.31 15.93 17.58
CA LEU A 26 -39.20 15.37 16.56
C LEU A 26 -39.72 13.98 16.91
N VAL A 27 -38.84 13.10 17.44
CA VAL A 27 -39.25 11.77 17.92
C VAL A 27 -40.19 11.88 19.11
N MET A 28 -39.95 12.82 20.04
CA MET A 28 -40.82 13.05 21.18
C MET A 28 -42.21 13.57 20.78
N ILE A 29 -42.29 14.48 19.80
CA ILE A 29 -43.56 14.95 19.23
C ILE A 29 -44.30 13.81 18.53
N TYR A 30 -43.62 12.96 17.77
CA TYR A 30 -44.19 11.78 17.11
C TYR A 30 -44.77 10.80 18.14
N VAL A 31 -44.03 10.50 19.22
CA VAL A 31 -44.49 9.62 20.31
C VAL A 31 -45.70 10.21 21.04
N ILE A 32 -45.71 11.51 21.35
CA ILE A 32 -46.84 12.19 22.02
C ILE A 32 -48.08 12.18 21.12
N LEU A 33 -47.93 12.40 19.83
CA LEU A 33 -49.03 12.36 18.88
C LEU A 33 -49.53 10.93 18.64
N SER A 34 -48.68 9.93 18.69
CA SER A 34 -49.08 8.52 18.57
C SER A 34 -49.78 7.98 19.81
N GLN A 35 -49.31 8.34 21.01
CA GLN A 35 -49.94 7.90 22.28
C GLN A 35 -51.31 8.52 22.53
N LYS A 36 -51.54 9.78 22.15
CA LYS A 36 -52.88 10.41 22.26
C LYS A 36 -53.90 9.84 21.28
N THR A 37 -53.51 9.15 20.23
CA THR A 37 -54.43 8.59 19.24
C THR A 37 -55.08 7.27 19.67
N HIS A 38 -54.48 6.54 20.61
CA HIS A 38 -55.10 5.29 21.14
C HIS A 38 -56.27 5.54 22.12
N LYS A 39 -56.40 6.75 22.68
CA LYS A 39 -57.48 7.06 23.65
C LYS A 39 -58.75 7.68 23.01
N PHE A 40 -58.79 7.99 21.71
CA PHE A 40 -59.88 8.71 21.06
C PHE A 40 -60.57 7.96 19.91
N LEU A 41 -60.51 6.64 19.88
CA LEU A 41 -61.05 5.83 18.78
C LEU A 41 -62.61 5.66 18.82
N ASN A 42 -63.29 6.20 19.81
CA ASN A 42 -64.73 5.96 20.04
C ASN A 42 -65.61 7.22 20.13
N LEU A 43 -65.32 8.32 19.41
CA LEU A 43 -66.16 9.52 19.38
C LEU A 43 -66.60 9.90 17.95
N PRO A 44 -67.86 10.32 17.73
CA PRO A 44 -68.38 10.75 16.43
C PRO A 44 -67.85 12.15 16.08
N GLY A 45 -67.05 12.25 15.08
CA GLY A 45 -66.41 13.50 14.62
C GLY A 45 -65.28 13.34 13.61
N ARG A 46 -65.17 12.20 12.94
CA ARG A 46 -64.06 11.79 12.05
C ARG A 46 -63.60 12.82 11.00
N ARG A 47 -64.46 13.67 10.47
CA ARG A 47 -64.10 14.63 9.40
C ARG A 47 -63.28 15.82 9.89
N ARG A 48 -63.48 16.31 11.12
CA ARG A 48 -62.72 17.45 11.66
C ARG A 48 -61.29 17.08 12.10
N ILE A 49 -61.10 15.86 12.59
CA ILE A 49 -59.79 15.38 13.03
C ILE A 49 -58.86 15.13 11.83
N MET A 50 -59.38 14.64 10.69
CA MET A 50 -58.59 14.47 9.47
C MET A 50 -58.18 15.81 8.84
N ALA A 51 -59.03 16.84 8.88
CA ALA A 51 -58.67 18.16 8.38
C ALA A 51 -57.62 18.86 9.25
N PHE A 52 -57.64 18.64 10.57
CA PHE A 52 -56.61 19.15 11.47
C PHE A 52 -55.26 18.42 11.27
N ARG A 53 -55.26 17.09 11.06
CA ARG A 53 -54.08 16.32 10.74
C ARG A 53 -53.42 16.73 9.42
N LYS A 54 -54.23 16.99 8.36
CA LYS A 54 -53.70 17.48 7.08
C LYS A 54 -53.08 18.88 7.19
N LYS A 55 -53.66 19.76 7.98
CA LYS A 55 -53.11 21.11 8.23
C LYS A 55 -51.87 21.07 9.11
N ALA A 56 -51.83 20.24 10.16
CA ALA A 56 -50.65 20.06 11.00
C ALA A 56 -49.47 19.42 10.24
N LEU A 57 -49.75 18.42 9.38
CA LEU A 57 -48.74 17.80 8.54
C LEU A 57 -48.21 18.77 7.46
N ALA A 58 -49.09 19.62 6.88
CA ALA A 58 -48.71 20.65 5.93
C ALA A 58 -47.83 21.75 6.55
N ILE A 59 -48.09 22.12 7.79
CA ILE A 59 -47.29 23.11 8.54
C ILE A 59 -45.90 22.50 8.89
N VAL A 60 -45.83 21.25 9.31
CA VAL A 60 -44.57 20.55 9.60
C VAL A 60 -43.73 20.36 8.32
N MET A 61 -44.37 20.01 7.19
CA MET A 61 -43.67 19.94 5.89
C MET A 61 -43.25 21.32 5.38
N SER A 62 -44.01 22.37 5.60
CA SER A 62 -43.64 23.74 5.21
C SER A 62 -42.48 24.27 6.06
N MET A 63 -42.44 23.98 7.35
CA MET A 63 -41.29 24.32 8.21
C MET A 63 -40.06 23.51 7.91
N ALA A 64 -40.18 22.23 7.52
CA ALA A 64 -39.06 21.42 7.05
C ALA A 64 -38.50 21.94 5.73
N MET A 65 -39.34 22.40 4.78
CA MET A 65 -38.86 23.01 3.53
C MET A 65 -38.21 24.38 3.74
N VAL A 66 -38.66 25.17 4.71
CA VAL A 66 -38.00 26.45 5.04
C VAL A 66 -36.69 26.22 5.78
N ALA A 67 -36.60 25.20 6.63
CA ALA A 67 -35.33 24.85 7.28
C ALA A 67 -34.30 24.27 6.32
N THR A 68 -34.73 23.53 5.29
CA THR A 68 -33.82 23.03 4.23
C THR A 68 -33.41 24.10 3.22
N SER A 69 -34.19 25.19 3.07
CA SER A 69 -33.80 26.32 2.21
C SER A 69 -32.92 27.36 2.90
N LEU A 70 -32.78 27.29 4.24
CA LEU A 70 -31.87 28.16 5.01
C LEU A 70 -30.55 27.49 5.38
N SER A 71 -30.34 26.21 5.01
CA SER A 71 -29.11 25.47 5.19
C SER A 71 -28.60 24.86 3.88
N ILE A 72 -28.63 25.66 2.80
CA ILE A 72 -27.63 25.46 1.76
C ILE A 72 -26.36 26.03 2.38
N PRO A 73 -25.37 25.22 2.77
CA PRO A 73 -24.05 25.76 2.83
C PRO A 73 -23.79 26.26 1.40
N THR A 74 -23.72 27.55 1.20
CA THR A 74 -22.85 28.04 0.17
C THR A 74 -21.50 27.41 0.51
N THR A 75 -21.19 26.27 -0.07
CA THR A 75 -19.83 25.97 -0.40
C THR A 75 -19.42 27.12 -1.32
N THR A 76 -19.01 28.22 -0.72
CA THR A 76 -17.95 29.00 -1.33
C THR A 76 -16.93 27.92 -1.63
N ALA A 77 -16.74 27.64 -2.92
CA ALA A 77 -15.54 27.00 -3.35
C ALA A 77 -14.44 27.71 -2.55
N LYS A 78 -13.88 27.02 -1.55
CA LYS A 78 -12.68 27.46 -0.90
C LYS A 78 -11.73 27.52 -2.08
N THR A 79 -11.50 28.71 -2.63
CA THR A 79 -10.33 28.91 -3.46
C THR A 79 -9.24 28.42 -2.55
N ALA A 80 -8.70 27.26 -2.90
CA ALA A 80 -7.68 26.62 -2.12
C ALA A 80 -6.52 27.60 -1.98
N GLU A 81 -6.50 28.33 -0.86
CA GLU A 81 -5.23 28.75 -0.32
C GLU A 81 -4.61 27.46 0.18
N ALA A 82 -3.68 26.93 -0.63
CA ALA A 82 -2.90 25.77 -0.29
C ALA A 82 -2.36 25.95 1.14
N ALA A 83 -2.67 25.02 2.01
CA ALA A 83 -1.98 24.89 3.27
C ALA A 83 -0.49 24.73 2.93
N GLY A 84 0.36 25.61 3.43
CA GLY A 84 1.80 25.57 3.19
C GLY A 84 2.29 26.79 2.39
N THR A 85 2.52 27.88 3.06
CA THR A 85 3.05 29.11 2.45
C THR A 85 4.55 29.05 2.18
N THR A 86 5.23 27.95 2.50
CA THR A 86 6.68 27.83 2.35
C THR A 86 7.02 26.52 1.66
N PHE A 87 7.54 26.62 0.43
CA PHE A 87 8.10 25.47 -0.28
C PHE A 87 9.49 25.16 0.27
N ASN A 88 9.65 24.01 0.90
CA ASN A 88 10.92 23.54 1.42
C ASN A 88 11.74 22.91 0.29
N ASN A 89 12.91 23.47 0.01
CA ASN A 89 13.78 22.99 -1.04
C ASN A 89 14.59 21.76 -0.59
N LEU A 90 13.90 20.65 -0.29
CA LEU A 90 14.54 19.40 0.11
C LEU A 90 15.48 18.91 -1.00
N ASN A 91 16.72 18.61 -0.65
CA ASN A 91 17.65 17.96 -1.58
C ASN A 91 17.32 16.45 -1.76
N GLN A 92 18.09 15.76 -2.60
CA GLN A 92 17.87 14.35 -2.91
C GLN A 92 17.73 13.45 -1.68
N SER A 93 18.66 13.52 -0.72
CA SER A 93 18.60 12.65 0.46
C SER A 93 17.45 13.00 1.38
N GLN A 94 17.17 14.29 1.55
CA GLN A 94 16.08 14.77 2.38
C GLN A 94 14.71 14.36 1.83
N ILE A 95 14.47 14.50 0.50
CA ILE A 95 13.19 14.07 -0.08
C ILE A 95 13.03 12.55 -0.06
N THR A 96 14.13 11.79 -0.27
CA THR A 96 14.10 10.32 -0.18
C THR A 96 13.72 9.86 1.23
N GLU A 97 14.30 10.46 2.26
CA GLU A 97 13.99 10.17 3.66
C GLU A 97 12.55 10.59 4.02
N ALA A 98 12.14 11.77 3.60
CA ALA A 98 10.81 12.33 3.91
C ALA A 98 9.67 11.51 3.28
N MET A 99 9.84 11.04 2.04
CA MET A 99 8.85 10.20 1.37
C MET A 99 8.76 8.78 1.95
N GLY A 100 9.83 8.27 2.55
CA GLY A 100 9.86 6.98 3.25
C GLY A 100 9.31 5.81 2.42
N VAL A 101 8.46 4.98 3.03
CA VAL A 101 7.69 3.95 2.31
C VAL A 101 6.30 4.49 1.99
N GLY A 102 5.84 4.23 0.76
CA GLY A 102 4.57 4.72 0.23
C GLY A 102 3.53 3.64 -0.02
N TYR A 103 2.32 4.11 -0.32
CA TYR A 103 1.12 3.30 -0.56
C TYR A 103 0.40 3.78 -1.82
N ASN A 104 0.00 2.87 -2.72
CA ASN A 104 -0.80 3.20 -3.89
C ASN A 104 -2.31 3.16 -3.58
N LEU A 105 -3.03 4.19 -4.00
CA LEU A 105 -4.50 4.16 -4.07
C LEU A 105 -4.95 3.54 -5.40
N GLY A 106 -4.44 2.34 -5.72
CA GLY A 106 -4.68 1.67 -6.99
C GLY A 106 -6.11 1.18 -7.19
N ASN A 107 -6.51 0.95 -8.44
CA ASN A 107 -7.86 0.56 -8.85
C ASN A 107 -8.96 1.53 -8.38
N SER A 108 -8.66 2.84 -8.43
CA SER A 108 -9.60 3.90 -8.01
C SER A 108 -9.70 5.01 -9.07
N LEU A 109 -8.91 6.09 -9.01
CA LEU A 109 -9.04 7.18 -9.98
C LEU A 109 -8.51 6.81 -11.38
N GLU A 110 -7.73 5.76 -11.51
CA GLU A 110 -7.35 5.19 -12.81
C GLU A 110 -8.35 4.17 -13.34
N ALA A 111 -9.26 3.67 -12.50
CA ALA A 111 -10.29 2.73 -12.91
C ALA A 111 -11.26 3.36 -13.91
N ALA A 112 -11.69 2.59 -14.90
CA ALA A 112 -12.55 3.07 -15.96
C ALA A 112 -13.62 2.03 -16.36
N SER A 113 -14.77 2.53 -16.78
CA SER A 113 -15.82 1.73 -17.40
C SER A 113 -16.07 2.23 -18.81
N SER A 114 -15.88 1.36 -19.80
CA SER A 114 -16.07 1.71 -21.23
C SER A 114 -15.34 2.99 -21.66
N GLY A 115 -14.12 3.19 -21.17
CA GLY A 115 -13.29 4.35 -21.51
C GLY A 115 -13.61 5.63 -20.74
N THR A 116 -14.51 5.57 -19.76
CA THR A 116 -14.80 6.70 -18.87
C THR A 116 -14.26 6.41 -17.47
N PRO A 117 -13.39 7.28 -16.94
CA PRO A 117 -12.90 7.16 -15.57
C PRO A 117 -14.05 7.06 -14.57
N ASN A 118 -13.99 6.07 -13.72
CA ASN A 118 -15.00 5.82 -12.71
C ASN A 118 -14.34 5.13 -11.51
N GLU A 119 -14.20 5.86 -10.45
CA GLU A 119 -13.51 5.47 -9.22
C GLU A 119 -13.97 4.13 -8.62
N THR A 120 -15.19 3.71 -8.94
CA THR A 120 -15.77 2.46 -8.40
C THR A 120 -15.86 1.34 -9.45
N ALA A 121 -15.32 1.55 -10.65
CA ALA A 121 -15.47 0.61 -11.76
C ALA A 121 -14.85 -0.78 -11.50
N TYR A 122 -13.80 -0.84 -10.68
CA TYR A 122 -13.10 -2.08 -10.34
C TYR A 122 -13.50 -2.62 -8.96
N GLY A 123 -14.65 -2.18 -8.41
CA GLY A 123 -15.25 -2.74 -7.20
C GLY A 123 -14.82 -2.08 -5.90
N ASN A 124 -13.96 -1.07 -5.94
CA ASN A 124 -13.60 -0.29 -4.76
C ASN A 124 -14.65 0.77 -4.42
N PRO A 125 -14.78 1.17 -3.16
CA PRO A 125 -15.54 2.36 -2.78
C PRO A 125 -14.81 3.62 -3.23
N LYS A 126 -15.48 4.76 -3.21
CA LYS A 126 -14.82 6.06 -3.41
C LYS A 126 -13.75 6.29 -2.34
N LEU A 127 -12.64 6.87 -2.77
CA LEU A 127 -11.56 7.24 -1.85
C LEU A 127 -12.04 8.28 -0.83
N THR A 128 -11.62 8.11 0.41
CA THR A 128 -11.95 8.99 1.53
C THR A 128 -10.70 9.48 2.23
N GLU A 129 -10.81 10.57 2.96
CA GLU A 129 -9.73 11.05 3.83
C GLU A 129 -9.38 10.02 4.91
N ASP A 130 -10.40 9.30 5.45
CA ASP A 130 -10.19 8.26 6.45
C ASP A 130 -9.27 7.13 5.95
N LEU A 131 -9.30 6.80 4.65
CA LEU A 131 -8.38 5.82 4.08
C LEU A 131 -6.95 6.35 4.05
N VAL A 132 -6.76 7.63 3.72
CA VAL A 132 -5.43 8.28 3.75
C VAL A 132 -4.90 8.34 5.19
N LEU A 133 -5.75 8.68 6.14
CA LEU A 133 -5.40 8.66 7.57
C LEU A 133 -5.04 7.24 8.05
N ALA A 134 -5.79 6.22 7.62
CA ALA A 134 -5.46 4.84 7.95
C ALA A 134 -4.09 4.40 7.38
N ALA A 135 -3.75 4.84 6.18
CA ALA A 135 -2.42 4.61 5.61
C ALA A 135 -1.32 5.36 6.39
N LYS A 136 -1.57 6.60 6.78
CA LYS A 136 -0.66 7.38 7.64
C LYS A 136 -0.44 6.70 8.99
N ASP A 137 -1.53 6.29 9.65
CA ASP A 137 -1.49 5.63 10.96
C ASP A 137 -0.79 4.27 10.89
N ALA A 138 -0.88 3.58 9.75
CA ALA A 138 -0.14 2.36 9.48
C ALA A 138 1.37 2.60 9.30
N GLY A 139 1.82 3.85 9.07
CA GLY A 139 3.23 4.24 8.99
C GLY A 139 3.70 4.68 7.61
N PHE A 140 2.84 4.67 6.59
CA PHE A 140 3.19 5.19 5.27
C PHE A 140 3.43 6.71 5.31
N LYS A 141 4.39 7.19 4.53
CA LYS A 141 4.76 8.61 4.44
C LYS A 141 4.35 9.25 3.12
N SER A 142 4.13 8.45 2.10
CA SER A 142 3.72 8.92 0.77
C SER A 142 2.58 8.09 0.21
N ILE A 143 1.75 8.74 -0.62
CA ILE A 143 0.62 8.14 -1.32
C ILE A 143 0.84 8.37 -2.81
N ARG A 144 0.81 7.30 -3.61
CA ARG A 144 0.70 7.44 -5.07
C ARG A 144 -0.77 7.33 -5.46
N ILE A 145 -1.22 8.28 -6.26
CA ILE A 145 -2.60 8.45 -6.71
C ILE A 145 -2.61 8.22 -8.23
N PRO A 146 -2.79 6.97 -8.69
CA PRO A 146 -2.98 6.69 -10.09
C PRO A 146 -4.24 7.38 -10.62
N VAL A 147 -4.14 8.09 -11.77
CA VAL A 147 -5.27 8.82 -12.35
C VAL A 147 -5.32 8.58 -13.86
N SER A 148 -6.49 8.18 -14.38
CA SER A 148 -6.76 8.15 -15.80
C SER A 148 -7.64 9.33 -16.20
N TYR A 149 -7.39 9.91 -17.36
CA TYR A 149 -8.16 11.05 -17.90
C TYR A 149 -9.07 10.63 -19.05
N LEU A 150 -8.60 9.77 -19.96
CA LEU A 150 -9.37 9.12 -21.04
C LEU A 150 -10.43 10.04 -21.68
N SER A 151 -11.72 9.66 -21.56
CA SER A 151 -12.85 10.45 -22.10
C SER A 151 -13.16 11.74 -21.32
N MET A 152 -12.50 11.99 -20.20
CA MET A 152 -12.60 13.28 -19.48
C MET A 152 -11.88 14.41 -20.20
N ILE A 153 -11.22 14.14 -21.34
CA ILE A 153 -10.54 15.12 -22.17
C ILE A 153 -11.39 15.40 -23.43
N ASP A 154 -11.83 16.65 -23.62
CA ASP A 154 -12.57 17.08 -24.80
C ASP A 154 -11.60 17.39 -25.94
N ASP A 155 -11.44 16.42 -26.86
CA ASP A 155 -10.57 16.53 -28.05
C ASP A 155 -10.99 17.66 -28.99
N ASN A 156 -12.25 18.12 -28.96
CA ASN A 156 -12.79 19.15 -29.83
C ASN A 156 -12.71 20.56 -29.23
N ASN A 157 -12.32 20.66 -27.96
CA ASN A 157 -12.23 21.92 -27.23
C ASN A 157 -10.82 22.15 -26.64
N GLY A 158 -9.81 22.02 -27.48
CA GLY A 158 -8.41 22.27 -27.07
C GLY A 158 -7.89 21.33 -26.02
N TYR A 159 -8.41 20.09 -25.98
CA TYR A 159 -8.05 19.07 -25.00
C TYR A 159 -8.38 19.47 -23.56
N LYS A 160 -9.50 20.18 -23.38
CA LYS A 160 -9.95 20.60 -22.06
C LYS A 160 -10.32 19.38 -21.22
N ILE A 161 -9.73 19.28 -20.04
CA ILE A 161 -10.09 18.25 -19.06
C ILE A 161 -11.39 18.68 -18.34
N ASP A 162 -12.28 17.73 -18.08
CA ASP A 162 -13.50 17.98 -17.30
C ASP A 162 -13.14 18.54 -15.92
N SER A 163 -13.72 19.69 -15.58
CA SER A 163 -13.38 20.39 -14.34
C SER A 163 -13.80 19.61 -13.10
N SER A 164 -14.92 18.88 -13.17
CA SER A 164 -15.39 18.08 -12.03
C SER A 164 -14.47 16.89 -11.76
N TRP A 165 -13.83 16.36 -12.80
CA TRP A 165 -12.81 15.32 -12.63
C TRP A 165 -11.53 15.88 -11.99
N LEU A 166 -11.05 17.03 -12.46
CA LEU A 166 -9.93 17.71 -11.81
C LEU A 166 -10.25 18.12 -10.37
N ASP A 167 -11.49 18.52 -10.06
CA ASP A 167 -11.94 18.81 -8.70
C ASP A 167 -11.84 17.56 -7.82
N ARG A 168 -12.20 16.38 -8.37
CA ARG A 168 -12.08 15.12 -7.64
C ARG A 168 -10.63 14.71 -7.41
N VAL A 169 -9.78 14.84 -8.43
CA VAL A 169 -8.34 14.57 -8.30
C VAL A 169 -7.74 15.48 -7.22
N GLN A 170 -8.07 16.77 -7.25
CA GLN A 170 -7.61 17.73 -6.24
C GLN A 170 -8.07 17.34 -4.84
N GLN A 171 -9.32 16.96 -4.67
CA GLN A 171 -9.84 16.54 -3.37
C GLN A 171 -9.04 15.37 -2.76
N VAL A 172 -8.62 14.40 -3.58
CA VAL A 172 -7.80 13.27 -3.09
C VAL A 172 -6.38 13.71 -2.79
N VAL A 173 -5.82 14.64 -3.57
CA VAL A 173 -4.52 15.26 -3.27
C VAL A 173 -4.58 16.03 -1.95
N ASP A 174 -5.66 16.81 -1.73
CA ASP A 174 -5.86 17.57 -0.50
C ASP A 174 -5.90 16.64 0.73
N TYR A 175 -6.55 15.46 0.63
CA TYR A 175 -6.51 14.46 1.71
C TYR A 175 -5.09 14.06 2.12
N CYS A 176 -4.15 14.03 1.18
CA CYS A 176 -2.76 13.69 1.47
C CYS A 176 -2.00 14.90 2.04
N VAL A 177 -2.02 16.03 1.33
CA VAL A 177 -1.22 17.21 1.66
C VAL A 177 -1.68 17.87 2.96
N ASP A 178 -3.01 17.98 3.19
CA ASP A 178 -3.57 18.51 4.44
C ASP A 178 -3.22 17.65 5.67
N ASN A 179 -2.84 16.38 5.43
CA ASN A 179 -2.40 15.45 6.45
C ASN A 179 -0.88 15.23 6.45
N ASP A 180 -0.08 16.15 5.90
CA ASP A 180 1.39 16.09 5.93
C ASP A 180 1.95 14.79 5.33
N MET A 181 1.36 14.33 4.22
CA MET A 181 1.81 13.19 3.44
C MET A 181 2.22 13.62 2.03
N TYR A 182 3.26 13.00 1.51
CA TYR A 182 3.65 13.22 0.11
C TYR A 182 2.63 12.55 -0.82
N ALA A 183 2.22 13.28 -1.86
CA ALA A 183 1.29 12.80 -2.89
C ALA A 183 2.01 12.74 -4.25
N ILE A 184 1.93 11.59 -4.95
CA ILE A 184 2.40 11.44 -6.33
C ILE A 184 1.16 11.29 -7.21
N VAL A 185 0.96 12.23 -8.14
CA VAL A 185 -0.15 12.20 -9.12
C VAL A 185 0.40 11.97 -10.50
N ASN A 186 -0.22 11.06 -11.27
CA ASN A 186 0.22 10.70 -12.60
C ASN A 186 -0.87 10.75 -13.67
N MET A 187 -0.50 10.36 -14.89
CA MET A 187 -1.37 9.96 -15.98
C MET A 187 -1.18 8.45 -16.19
N HIS A 188 -2.21 7.64 -15.83
CA HIS A 188 -2.03 6.19 -15.64
C HIS A 188 -2.54 5.34 -16.81
N GLY A 189 -3.85 5.15 -16.92
CA GLY A 189 -4.46 4.26 -17.92
C GLY A 189 -4.50 4.83 -19.33
N ASP A 190 -4.16 6.09 -19.52
CA ASP A 190 -4.16 6.81 -20.79
C ASP A 190 -3.15 6.24 -21.80
N GLY A 191 -2.08 5.59 -21.30
CA GLY A 191 -1.02 4.97 -22.09
C GLY A 191 -1.25 3.49 -22.44
N TYR A 192 -2.27 2.85 -21.88
CA TYR A 192 -2.50 1.43 -22.14
C TYR A 192 -3.29 1.17 -23.42
N THR A 193 -2.73 0.35 -24.32
CA THR A 193 -3.42 -0.14 -25.53
C THR A 193 -4.62 -1.03 -25.20
N THR A 194 -4.66 -1.63 -24.02
CA THR A 194 -5.73 -2.52 -23.54
C THR A 194 -6.86 -1.78 -22.84
N VAL A 195 -6.66 -0.51 -22.48
CA VAL A 195 -7.70 0.32 -21.88
C VAL A 195 -8.51 1.02 -22.96
N THR A 196 -9.83 0.85 -22.95
CA THR A 196 -10.73 1.54 -23.88
C THR A 196 -10.53 3.05 -23.76
N GLY A 197 -10.23 3.72 -24.89
CA GLY A 197 -9.99 5.16 -24.92
C GLY A 197 -8.56 5.58 -24.55
N GLY A 198 -7.64 4.63 -24.35
CA GLY A 198 -6.21 4.93 -24.22
C GLY A 198 -5.68 5.66 -25.45
N TRP A 199 -4.95 6.73 -25.24
CA TRP A 199 -4.56 7.66 -26.32
C TRP A 199 -3.09 8.06 -26.30
N LEU A 200 -2.42 7.99 -25.15
CA LEU A 200 -1.00 8.31 -24.99
C LEU A 200 -0.17 7.11 -25.46
N LEU A 201 -0.16 6.84 -26.75
CA LEU A 201 0.40 5.63 -27.35
C LEU A 201 1.73 5.92 -28.02
N CYS A 202 2.84 5.56 -27.41
CA CYS A 202 4.20 5.81 -27.91
C CYS A 202 4.50 5.11 -29.24
N GLY A 203 3.83 4.00 -29.53
CA GLY A 203 3.93 3.26 -30.79
C GLY A 203 3.09 3.82 -31.95
N SER A 204 2.20 4.79 -31.69
CA SER A 204 1.33 5.37 -32.73
C SER A 204 2.12 6.19 -33.75
N SER A 205 1.62 6.22 -34.98
CA SER A 205 2.18 7.04 -36.06
C SER A 205 1.85 8.54 -35.94
N ASP A 206 0.74 8.90 -35.27
CA ASP A 206 0.30 10.31 -35.12
C ASP A 206 0.85 10.92 -33.81
N GLN A 207 2.14 11.04 -33.72
CA GLN A 207 2.81 11.62 -32.56
C GLN A 207 2.58 13.13 -32.40
N THR A 208 2.24 13.84 -33.48
CA THR A 208 1.99 15.28 -33.41
C THR A 208 0.75 15.57 -32.58
N LYS A 209 -0.35 14.86 -32.84
CA LYS A 209 -1.60 15.01 -32.10
C LYS A 209 -1.43 14.55 -30.63
N ILE A 210 -0.78 13.40 -30.40
CA ILE A 210 -0.57 12.85 -29.06
C ILE A 210 0.25 13.84 -28.20
N LYS A 211 1.37 14.34 -28.72
CA LYS A 211 2.22 15.30 -28.01
C LYS A 211 1.51 16.63 -27.72
N ALA A 212 0.68 17.11 -28.65
CA ALA A 212 -0.13 18.31 -28.43
C ALA A 212 -1.17 18.10 -27.31
N LYS A 213 -1.89 16.96 -27.33
CA LYS A 213 -2.86 16.60 -26.30
C LYS A 213 -2.18 16.44 -24.94
N TYR A 214 -1.07 15.71 -24.89
CA TYR A 214 -0.29 15.48 -23.68
C TYR A 214 0.17 16.78 -23.02
N LYS A 215 0.73 17.68 -23.84
CA LYS A 215 1.11 19.03 -23.40
C LYS A 215 -0.07 19.80 -22.81
N ALA A 216 -1.20 19.86 -23.54
CA ALA A 216 -2.39 20.59 -23.10
C ALA A 216 -2.98 20.02 -21.79
N CYS A 217 -2.93 18.71 -21.59
CA CYS A 217 -3.35 18.09 -20.32
C CYS A 217 -2.44 18.50 -19.16
N TRP A 218 -1.12 18.40 -19.35
CA TRP A 218 -0.17 18.78 -18.30
C TRP A 218 -0.16 20.29 -18.01
N GLU A 219 -0.46 21.15 -18.96
CA GLU A 219 -0.67 22.58 -18.72
C GLU A 219 -1.81 22.82 -17.72
N GLN A 220 -2.94 22.10 -17.88
CA GLN A 220 -4.10 22.25 -17.01
C GLN A 220 -3.87 21.65 -15.62
N ILE A 221 -3.27 20.46 -15.57
CA ILE A 221 -2.95 19.80 -14.30
C ILE A 221 -1.94 20.66 -13.52
N ALA A 222 -0.86 21.06 -14.16
CA ALA A 222 0.19 21.85 -13.51
C ALA A 222 -0.31 23.22 -13.05
N ASP A 223 -1.13 23.92 -13.87
CA ASP A 223 -1.71 25.21 -13.48
C ASP A 223 -2.62 25.09 -12.25
N ARG A 224 -3.41 24.02 -12.18
CA ARG A 224 -4.29 23.78 -11.04
C ARG A 224 -3.54 23.62 -9.72
N PHE A 225 -2.40 22.95 -9.75
CA PHE A 225 -1.64 22.60 -8.55
C PHE A 225 -0.38 23.46 -8.33
N LYS A 226 -0.18 24.53 -9.08
CA LYS A 226 1.07 25.31 -9.05
C LYS A 226 1.42 25.94 -7.71
N ASN A 227 0.44 26.12 -6.81
CA ASN A 227 0.64 26.72 -5.49
C ASN A 227 0.83 25.68 -4.37
N TYR A 228 0.71 24.37 -4.67
CA TYR A 228 1.00 23.31 -3.70
C TYR A 228 2.49 23.28 -3.36
N ASP A 229 2.81 22.92 -2.13
CA ASP A 229 4.18 22.83 -1.65
C ASP A 229 4.91 21.55 -2.14
N GLU A 230 6.01 21.18 -1.52
CA GLU A 230 6.85 20.05 -1.90
C GLU A 230 6.22 18.68 -1.62
N HIS A 231 5.12 18.61 -0.87
CA HIS A 231 4.41 17.35 -0.64
C HIS A 231 3.76 16.81 -1.91
N LEU A 232 3.48 17.65 -2.91
CA LEU A 232 2.96 17.20 -4.19
C LEU A 232 4.07 16.98 -5.21
N ILE A 233 4.11 15.77 -5.79
CA ILE A 233 5.02 15.34 -6.85
C ILE A 233 4.18 14.97 -8.06
N PHE A 234 4.62 15.35 -9.26
CA PHE A 234 3.99 14.90 -10.49
C PHE A 234 4.81 13.79 -11.15
N GLU A 235 4.12 12.74 -11.58
CA GLU A 235 4.68 11.65 -12.38
C GLU A 235 4.13 11.73 -13.79
N SER A 236 5.01 11.82 -14.80
CA SER A 236 4.66 12.17 -16.16
C SER A 236 3.67 11.20 -16.82
N MET A 237 3.86 9.92 -16.62
CA MET A 237 3.02 8.81 -17.09
C MET A 237 3.32 7.55 -16.28
N ASN A 238 2.53 6.50 -16.50
CA ASN A 238 2.71 5.20 -15.86
C ASN A 238 3.66 4.29 -16.67
N GLU A 239 3.27 3.05 -16.89
CA GLU A 239 3.99 1.99 -17.59
C GLU A 239 3.85 2.11 -19.11
N GLU A 240 4.40 3.18 -19.69
CA GLU A 240 4.27 3.45 -21.12
C GLU A 240 5.17 2.54 -21.94
N PHE A 241 4.59 1.85 -22.92
CA PHE A 241 5.27 1.04 -23.94
C PHE A 241 4.36 0.84 -25.15
N ASP A 242 4.84 0.21 -26.22
CA ASP A 242 4.08 0.03 -27.47
C ASP A 242 3.11 -1.16 -27.47
N GLY A 243 2.90 -1.81 -26.31
CA GLY A 243 2.05 -2.99 -26.17
C GLY A 243 2.75 -4.31 -26.49
N THR A 244 4.01 -4.27 -26.91
CA THR A 244 4.80 -5.46 -27.24
C THR A 244 5.86 -5.70 -26.15
N TYR A 245 5.76 -6.81 -25.44
CA TYR A 245 6.78 -7.19 -24.46
C TYR A 245 8.05 -7.68 -25.14
N GLY A 246 9.19 -7.32 -24.60
CA GLY A 246 10.51 -7.66 -25.09
C GLY A 246 11.39 -6.42 -25.29
N THR A 247 12.36 -6.51 -26.19
CA THR A 247 13.30 -5.40 -26.42
C THR A 247 12.56 -4.15 -26.90
N PRO A 248 12.78 -2.99 -26.24
CA PRO A 248 12.13 -1.75 -26.63
C PRO A 248 12.33 -1.33 -28.08
N SER A 249 11.28 -0.89 -28.75
CA SER A 249 11.36 -0.21 -30.04
C SER A 249 12.07 1.13 -29.85
N ARG A 250 13.16 1.37 -30.56
CA ARG A 250 13.90 2.65 -30.48
C ARG A 250 13.04 3.86 -30.80
N THR A 251 12.15 3.74 -31.79
CA THR A 251 11.27 4.85 -32.20
C THR A 251 10.23 5.14 -31.12
N ALA A 252 9.57 4.10 -30.60
CA ALA A 252 8.59 4.27 -29.54
C ALA A 252 9.25 4.76 -28.24
N TYR A 253 10.44 4.29 -27.92
CA TYR A 253 11.18 4.78 -26.75
C TYR A 253 11.60 6.26 -26.91
N ALA A 254 11.98 6.69 -28.11
CA ALA A 254 12.24 8.11 -28.38
C ALA A 254 10.99 8.98 -28.17
N ASN A 255 9.78 8.43 -28.39
CA ASN A 255 8.55 9.14 -28.08
C ASN A 255 8.31 9.26 -26.57
N ILE A 256 8.60 8.23 -25.79
CA ILE A 256 8.54 8.29 -24.31
C ILE A 256 9.50 9.38 -23.78
N ASN A 257 10.73 9.42 -24.28
CA ASN A 257 11.67 10.48 -23.92
C ASN A 257 11.15 11.88 -24.30
N ALA A 258 10.48 11.99 -25.46
CA ALA A 258 9.88 13.25 -25.88
C ALA A 258 8.68 13.65 -25.01
N TYR A 259 7.88 12.70 -24.53
CA TYR A 259 6.81 12.97 -23.55
C TYR A 259 7.40 13.47 -22.23
N ASN A 260 8.45 12.82 -21.71
CA ASN A 260 9.14 13.28 -20.50
C ASN A 260 9.69 14.70 -20.65
N GLN A 261 10.27 15.05 -21.82
CA GLN A 261 10.74 16.42 -22.08
C GLN A 261 9.57 17.43 -22.13
N ILE A 262 8.48 17.08 -22.83
CA ILE A 262 7.26 17.92 -22.89
C ILE A 262 6.70 18.15 -21.49
N PHE A 263 6.63 17.11 -20.68
CA PHE A 263 6.17 17.17 -19.31
C PHE A 263 7.00 18.13 -18.46
N VAL A 264 8.32 17.94 -18.42
CA VAL A 264 9.23 18.78 -17.62
C VAL A 264 9.09 20.24 -18.04
N ASP A 265 9.21 20.53 -19.33
CA ASP A 265 9.11 21.88 -19.86
C ASP A 265 7.76 22.54 -19.54
N THR A 266 6.67 21.77 -19.72
CA THR A 266 5.31 22.28 -19.52
C THR A 266 5.05 22.61 -18.06
N VAL A 267 5.39 21.69 -17.16
CA VAL A 267 5.20 21.89 -15.72
C VAL A 267 6.00 23.10 -15.24
N ARG A 268 7.29 23.18 -15.58
CA ARG A 268 8.15 24.31 -15.18
C ARG A 268 7.59 25.66 -15.63
N LYS A 269 7.11 25.73 -16.88
CA LYS A 269 6.60 26.98 -17.49
C LYS A 269 5.29 27.48 -16.88
N THR A 270 4.54 26.65 -16.17
CA THR A 270 3.34 27.11 -15.46
C THR A 270 3.66 27.99 -14.24
N GLY A 271 4.91 27.99 -13.78
CA GLY A 271 5.36 28.84 -12.68
C GLY A 271 4.81 28.44 -11.31
N GLY A 272 4.75 29.40 -10.38
CA GLY A 272 4.44 29.09 -8.98
C GLY A 272 5.49 28.17 -8.38
N ASN A 273 5.09 27.20 -7.58
CA ASN A 273 6.00 26.21 -7.00
C ASN A 273 6.43 25.11 -8.00
N ASN A 274 5.82 25.08 -9.19
CA ASN A 274 6.17 24.11 -10.23
C ASN A 274 7.58 24.35 -10.82
N ASP A 275 8.11 25.56 -10.71
CA ASP A 275 9.46 25.90 -11.16
C ASP A 275 10.57 25.21 -10.35
N GLN A 276 10.22 24.64 -9.18
CA GLN A 276 11.16 23.98 -8.24
C GLN A 276 10.67 22.60 -7.78
N ARG A 277 9.45 22.18 -8.15
CA ARG A 277 8.83 20.90 -7.76
C ARG A 277 9.63 19.70 -8.26
N TRP A 278 9.68 18.63 -7.46
CA TRP A 278 10.17 17.34 -7.90
C TRP A 278 9.25 16.74 -8.97
N LEU A 279 9.82 16.29 -10.08
CA LEU A 279 9.11 15.70 -11.21
C LEU A 279 9.61 14.27 -11.43
N LEU A 280 8.70 13.31 -11.48
CA LEU A 280 8.98 11.90 -11.61
C LEU A 280 8.74 11.45 -13.06
N ILE A 281 9.72 10.77 -13.66
CA ILE A 281 9.68 10.32 -15.05
C ILE A 281 10.00 8.83 -15.16
N PRO A 282 9.22 8.04 -15.92
CA PRO A 282 9.51 6.65 -16.20
C PRO A 282 10.37 6.45 -17.44
N GLY A 283 11.07 5.31 -17.48
CA GLY A 283 11.54 4.71 -18.72
C GLY A 283 10.48 3.78 -19.34
N TRP A 284 10.92 2.95 -20.30
CA TRP A 284 10.06 1.98 -20.98
C TRP A 284 9.43 1.00 -19.99
N ASN A 285 8.09 1.00 -19.93
CA ASN A 285 7.28 0.14 -19.08
C ASN A 285 7.77 0.13 -17.61
N THR A 286 8.30 1.26 -17.12
CA THR A 286 8.90 1.38 -15.78
C THR A 286 9.91 0.28 -15.42
N ASN A 287 10.41 -0.43 -16.42
CA ASN A 287 11.33 -1.56 -16.23
C ASN A 287 12.74 -1.07 -15.90
N ILE A 288 13.35 -1.69 -14.89
CA ILE A 288 14.69 -1.32 -14.38
C ILE A 288 15.75 -1.46 -15.46
N ASP A 289 15.83 -2.62 -16.14
CA ASP A 289 16.86 -2.90 -17.13
C ASP A 289 16.72 -1.96 -18.34
N TYR A 290 15.50 -1.76 -18.83
CA TYR A 290 15.25 -0.87 -19.96
C TYR A 290 15.49 0.61 -19.63
N THR A 291 15.41 1.00 -18.35
CA THR A 291 15.69 2.36 -17.88
C THR A 291 17.19 2.57 -17.59
N ALA A 292 17.86 1.60 -16.99
CA ALA A 292 19.25 1.75 -16.55
C ALA A 292 20.28 1.41 -17.62
N GLU A 293 19.96 0.52 -18.57
CA GLU A 293 20.88 0.03 -19.58
C GLU A 293 20.73 0.76 -20.93
N ASN A 294 21.44 0.29 -21.96
CA ASN A 294 21.53 0.99 -23.27
C ASN A 294 20.35 0.67 -24.21
N TYR A 295 19.11 0.79 -23.71
CA TYR A 295 17.89 0.55 -24.51
C TYR A 295 17.27 1.81 -25.10
N GLY A 296 17.74 2.99 -24.70
CA GLY A 296 17.29 4.25 -25.29
C GLY A 296 16.74 5.28 -24.30
N PHE A 297 16.73 5.00 -22.99
CA PHE A 297 16.34 6.00 -21.98
C PHE A 297 17.26 7.23 -22.06
N ALA A 298 16.64 8.42 -22.06
CA ALA A 298 17.36 9.69 -22.02
C ALA A 298 16.70 10.61 -20.97
N LEU A 299 17.53 11.18 -20.11
CA LEU A 299 17.09 12.20 -19.18
C LEU A 299 16.68 13.47 -19.95
N PRO A 300 15.53 14.08 -19.62
CA PRO A 300 15.18 15.39 -20.18
C PRO A 300 16.12 16.47 -19.64
N THR A 301 16.26 17.56 -20.39
CA THR A 301 16.84 18.79 -19.86
C THR A 301 15.83 19.46 -18.92
N ASP A 302 16.32 20.20 -17.93
CA ASP A 302 15.49 20.97 -16.99
C ASP A 302 15.86 22.46 -17.07
N ASP A 303 15.73 23.02 -18.31
CA ASP A 303 16.19 24.35 -18.66
C ASP A 303 15.39 25.47 -17.98
N TYR A 304 14.22 25.16 -17.44
CA TYR A 304 13.31 26.10 -16.77
C TYR A 304 13.29 25.89 -15.23
N LEU A 305 14.23 25.09 -14.72
CA LEU A 305 14.38 24.93 -13.26
C LEU A 305 14.68 26.27 -12.60
N SER A 306 14.02 26.52 -11.48
CA SER A 306 14.17 27.76 -10.73
C SER A 306 15.61 28.02 -10.30
N SER A 307 16.05 29.28 -10.43
CA SER A 307 17.33 29.72 -9.88
C SER A 307 17.40 29.71 -8.34
N LYS A 308 16.28 29.47 -7.67
CA LYS A 308 16.24 29.23 -6.21
C LYS A 308 16.87 27.87 -5.85
N ILE A 309 16.93 26.94 -6.78
CA ILE A 309 17.58 25.65 -6.59
C ILE A 309 19.09 25.82 -6.70
N ALA A 310 19.82 25.25 -5.76
CA ALA A 310 21.27 25.36 -5.75
C ALA A 310 21.89 24.78 -7.04
N SER A 311 22.92 25.43 -7.54
CA SER A 311 23.61 25.00 -8.77
C SER A 311 24.09 23.55 -8.63
N GLY A 312 23.71 22.71 -9.59
CA GLY A 312 24.06 21.29 -9.63
C GLY A 312 23.03 20.36 -8.98
N GLU A 313 22.12 20.87 -8.15
CA GLU A 313 21.01 20.06 -7.64
C GLU A 313 20.00 19.74 -8.73
N LYS A 314 19.35 18.59 -8.58
CA LYS A 314 18.34 18.06 -9.51
C LYS A 314 16.95 18.17 -8.89
N ARG A 315 15.92 18.25 -9.76
CA ARG A 315 14.51 18.18 -9.36
C ARG A 315 13.74 17.20 -10.26
N ILE A 316 14.45 16.19 -10.77
CA ILE A 316 13.89 15.08 -11.54
C ILE A 316 14.15 13.79 -10.75
N MET A 317 13.14 12.95 -10.64
CA MET A 317 13.17 11.61 -10.07
C MET A 317 12.93 10.57 -11.18
N ILE A 318 13.39 9.36 -11.00
CA ILE A 318 13.22 8.25 -11.94
C ILE A 318 12.20 7.26 -11.39
N SER A 319 11.15 6.97 -12.15
CA SER A 319 10.13 5.96 -11.82
C SER A 319 10.50 4.60 -12.40
N VAL A 320 10.47 3.59 -11.57
CA VAL A 320 10.52 2.17 -11.96
C VAL A 320 9.52 1.38 -11.13
N HIS A 321 9.05 0.23 -11.65
CA HIS A 321 8.24 -0.71 -10.92
C HIS A 321 9.00 -2.01 -10.69
N TYR A 322 8.62 -2.78 -9.66
CA TYR A 322 9.32 -4.01 -9.33
C TYR A 322 8.35 -5.11 -8.92
N TYR A 323 8.12 -6.05 -9.83
CA TYR A 323 7.28 -7.23 -9.63
C TYR A 323 8.02 -8.54 -9.98
N ASP A 324 9.34 -8.51 -9.86
CA ASP A 324 10.16 -9.69 -10.15
C ASP A 324 10.30 -10.60 -8.92
N PRO A 325 10.13 -11.91 -9.10
CA PRO A 325 9.72 -12.61 -10.31
C PRO A 325 8.18 -12.60 -10.49
N TRP A 326 7.70 -12.34 -11.71
CA TRP A 326 6.26 -12.19 -12.00
C TRP A 326 5.42 -13.43 -11.67
N ASP A 327 5.97 -14.64 -11.80
CA ASP A 327 5.28 -15.88 -11.44
C ASP A 327 4.93 -15.97 -9.95
N PHE A 328 5.72 -15.35 -9.06
CA PHE A 328 5.36 -15.17 -7.65
C PHE A 328 4.48 -13.94 -7.45
N CYS A 329 4.86 -12.79 -8.01
CA CYS A 329 4.26 -11.49 -7.71
C CYS A 329 2.91 -11.23 -8.39
N GLY A 330 2.66 -11.76 -9.61
CA GLY A 330 1.50 -11.38 -10.41
C GLY A 330 0.78 -12.51 -11.14
N THR A 331 1.38 -13.69 -11.30
CA THR A 331 0.71 -14.80 -11.99
C THR A 331 -0.40 -15.41 -11.15
N GLU A 332 -1.65 -15.30 -11.60
CA GLU A 332 -2.84 -15.81 -10.94
C GLU A 332 -2.94 -17.34 -11.07
N SER A 333 -2.04 -18.04 -10.39
CA SER A 333 -2.05 -19.51 -10.28
C SER A 333 -1.51 -19.95 -8.92
N GLY A 334 -1.89 -21.15 -8.48
CA GLY A 334 -1.37 -21.78 -7.27
C GLY A 334 -0.01 -22.48 -7.45
N ALA A 335 0.65 -22.34 -8.60
CA ALA A 335 1.89 -23.08 -8.89
C ALA A 335 3.09 -22.50 -8.14
N THR A 336 3.36 -21.19 -8.31
CA THR A 336 4.47 -20.50 -7.63
C THR A 336 3.90 -19.68 -6.47
N THR A 337 4.01 -20.22 -5.27
CA THR A 337 3.45 -19.63 -4.04
C THR A 337 4.50 -19.15 -3.06
N GLN A 338 5.78 -19.52 -3.27
CA GLN A 338 6.88 -19.26 -2.36
C GLN A 338 8.01 -18.50 -3.07
N TRP A 339 8.72 -17.68 -2.30
CA TRP A 339 9.85 -16.86 -2.75
C TRP A 339 10.93 -16.82 -1.69
N GLY A 340 12.16 -16.61 -2.12
CA GLY A 340 13.33 -16.45 -1.26
C GLY A 340 14.29 -17.63 -1.34
N ASP A 341 15.59 -17.37 -1.13
CA ASP A 341 16.64 -18.38 -1.23
C ASP A 341 16.63 -19.38 -0.07
N SER A 342 15.94 -19.04 1.03
CA SER A 342 15.75 -19.92 2.19
C SER A 342 14.77 -21.07 1.94
N ILE A 343 13.95 -20.97 0.88
CA ILE A 343 12.90 -21.94 0.58
C ILE A 343 13.49 -23.20 -0.05
N THR A 344 13.14 -24.36 0.50
CA THR A 344 13.62 -25.69 0.04
C THR A 344 12.60 -26.46 -0.78
N ASP A 345 11.32 -26.04 -0.76
CA ASP A 345 10.31 -26.63 -1.66
C ASP A 345 10.40 -26.02 -3.06
N TYR A 346 11.30 -26.54 -3.87
CA TYR A 346 11.53 -26.07 -5.24
C TYR A 346 10.32 -26.28 -6.17
N SER A 347 9.32 -27.06 -5.78
CA SER A 347 8.10 -27.23 -6.57
C SER A 347 7.15 -26.03 -6.48
N LYS A 348 7.28 -25.22 -5.45
CA LYS A 348 6.45 -24.03 -5.17
C LYS A 348 7.22 -22.72 -5.20
N ARG A 349 8.54 -22.80 -5.10
CA ARG A 349 9.43 -21.65 -5.09
C ARG A 349 9.59 -21.06 -6.50
N ALA A 350 9.62 -19.75 -6.60
CA ALA A 350 10.08 -19.04 -7.80
C ALA A 350 11.50 -19.50 -8.17
N SER A 351 11.73 -19.80 -9.44
CA SER A 351 13.00 -20.35 -9.92
C SER A 351 14.07 -19.29 -10.18
N TRP A 352 13.73 -18.01 -10.08
CA TRP A 352 14.60 -16.86 -10.31
C TRP A 352 14.11 -15.66 -9.49
N GLY A 353 14.83 -14.55 -9.54
CA GLY A 353 14.39 -13.29 -8.90
C GLY A 353 14.48 -13.33 -7.38
N ASP A 354 15.46 -14.04 -6.83
CA ASP A 354 15.74 -14.12 -5.40
C ASP A 354 16.28 -12.79 -4.83
N GLU A 355 16.65 -12.79 -3.55
CA GLU A 355 17.15 -11.61 -2.84
C GLU A 355 18.40 -11.03 -3.50
N SER A 356 19.27 -11.87 -4.06
CA SER A 356 20.49 -11.42 -4.71
C SER A 356 20.21 -10.71 -6.02
N TYR A 357 19.25 -11.21 -6.78
CA TYR A 357 18.75 -10.57 -7.98
C TYR A 357 18.12 -9.20 -7.66
N MET A 358 17.19 -9.15 -6.69
CA MET A 358 16.55 -7.90 -6.22
C MET A 358 17.61 -6.86 -5.82
N ALA A 359 18.58 -7.25 -4.99
CA ALA A 359 19.67 -6.38 -4.57
C ALA A 359 20.46 -5.84 -5.77
N SER A 360 20.73 -6.68 -6.78
CA SER A 360 21.47 -6.29 -7.98
C SER A 360 20.70 -5.26 -8.82
N GLN A 361 19.37 -5.40 -8.95
CA GLN A 361 18.51 -4.48 -9.68
C GLN A 361 18.46 -3.11 -9.00
N PHE A 362 18.28 -3.05 -7.68
CA PHE A 362 18.23 -1.78 -6.96
C PHE A 362 19.60 -1.09 -6.93
N LYS A 363 20.68 -1.87 -6.80
CA LYS A 363 22.05 -1.36 -6.93
C LYS A 363 22.31 -0.74 -8.31
N LYS A 364 21.78 -1.35 -9.39
CA LYS A 364 21.86 -0.83 -10.75
C LYS A 364 21.25 0.58 -10.85
N MET A 365 20.04 0.76 -10.31
CA MET A 365 19.37 2.07 -10.27
C MET A 365 20.12 3.08 -9.42
N SER A 366 20.60 2.66 -8.24
CA SER A 366 21.40 3.50 -7.36
C SER A 366 22.67 4.00 -8.05
N SER A 367 23.42 3.08 -8.69
CA SER A 367 24.66 3.42 -9.39
C SER A 367 24.45 4.31 -10.61
N LYS A 368 23.33 4.15 -11.32
CA LYS A 368 23.02 4.90 -12.54
C LYS A 368 22.44 6.30 -12.25
N PHE A 369 21.58 6.44 -11.24
CA PHE A 369 20.79 7.64 -11.02
C PHE A 369 21.01 8.27 -9.65
N VAL A 370 20.87 7.51 -8.55
CA VAL A 370 21.00 8.06 -7.18
C VAL A 370 22.37 8.68 -6.97
N SER A 371 23.44 8.03 -7.44
CA SER A 371 24.80 8.55 -7.36
C SER A 371 25.02 9.87 -8.13
N GLN A 372 24.11 10.23 -9.04
CA GLN A 372 24.15 11.46 -9.84
C GLN A 372 23.17 12.53 -9.37
N GLY A 373 22.51 12.33 -8.23
CA GLY A 373 21.58 13.31 -7.66
C GLY A 373 20.12 13.13 -8.11
N TYR A 374 19.76 12.03 -8.78
CA TYR A 374 18.39 11.72 -9.19
C TYR A 374 17.78 10.67 -8.23
N PRO A 375 16.82 11.02 -7.35
CA PRO A 375 16.09 10.04 -6.56
C PRO A 375 15.42 9.01 -7.47
N VAL A 376 15.32 7.77 -7.02
CA VAL A 376 14.60 6.69 -7.72
C VAL A 376 13.40 6.28 -6.89
N VAL A 377 12.23 6.27 -7.49
CA VAL A 377 10.98 5.80 -6.89
C VAL A 377 10.63 4.45 -7.49
N ILE A 378 10.50 3.43 -6.65
CA ILE A 378 9.85 2.18 -7.02
C ILE A 378 8.35 2.44 -6.87
N GLY A 379 7.73 2.99 -7.93
CA GLY A 379 6.35 3.51 -7.92
C GLY A 379 5.31 2.44 -7.63
N GLU A 380 5.63 1.19 -7.93
CA GLU A 380 4.84 0.02 -7.61
C GLU A 380 5.73 -1.18 -7.28
N PHE A 381 5.37 -1.89 -6.22
CA PHE A 381 5.90 -3.23 -5.92
C PHE A 381 4.86 -4.01 -5.11
N GLY A 382 4.91 -5.33 -5.19
CA GLY A 382 4.05 -6.19 -4.39
C GLY A 382 4.04 -7.63 -4.87
N ALA A 383 3.30 -8.46 -4.14
CA ALA A 383 3.02 -9.84 -4.50
C ALA A 383 1.57 -10.20 -4.15
N ILE A 384 0.87 -10.87 -5.06
CA ILE A 384 -0.53 -11.29 -4.88
C ILE A 384 -0.70 -12.33 -3.77
N ASN A 385 -1.87 -12.30 -3.13
CA ASN A 385 -2.23 -13.25 -2.09
C ASN A 385 -2.56 -14.62 -2.68
N LYS A 386 -1.78 -15.64 -2.34
CA LYS A 386 -1.99 -17.07 -2.70
C LYS A 386 -2.12 -17.96 -1.45
N ALA A 387 -2.45 -17.37 -0.29
CA ALA A 387 -2.47 -18.09 0.99
C ALA A 387 -3.52 -19.21 1.05
N SER A 388 -4.57 -19.14 0.24
CA SER A 388 -5.56 -20.22 0.10
C SER A 388 -5.00 -21.48 -0.59
N TYR A 389 -3.98 -21.31 -1.44
CA TYR A 389 -3.29 -22.41 -2.13
C TYR A 389 -2.10 -22.93 -1.33
N ASP A 390 -1.48 -22.07 -0.54
CA ASP A 390 -0.32 -22.41 0.27
C ASP A 390 -0.18 -21.42 1.43
N SER A 391 -0.32 -21.87 2.66
CA SER A 391 -0.20 -21.03 3.86
C SER A 391 1.19 -20.36 4.00
N GLN A 392 2.25 -20.96 3.45
CA GLN A 392 3.60 -20.39 3.42
C GLN A 392 3.68 -19.12 2.56
N ASN A 393 2.77 -18.93 1.61
CA ASN A 393 2.70 -17.70 0.80
C ASN A 393 2.61 -16.43 1.67
N LYS A 394 1.87 -16.49 2.78
CA LYS A 394 1.76 -15.37 3.71
C LYS A 394 3.13 -14.94 4.27
N VAL A 395 3.96 -15.90 4.63
CA VAL A 395 5.32 -15.65 5.15
C VAL A 395 6.24 -15.13 4.04
N CYS A 396 6.22 -15.79 2.88
CA CYS A 396 7.05 -15.38 1.73
C CYS A 396 6.67 -13.99 1.21
N ARG A 397 5.37 -13.63 1.21
CA ARG A 397 4.95 -12.27 0.87
C ARG A 397 5.52 -11.23 1.84
N ALA A 398 5.41 -11.49 3.15
CA ALA A 398 5.97 -10.58 4.16
C ALA A 398 7.49 -10.43 4.00
N GLU A 399 8.21 -11.53 3.76
CA GLU A 399 9.65 -11.50 3.48
C GLU A 399 9.97 -10.70 2.20
N TYR A 400 9.21 -10.89 1.12
CA TYR A 400 9.37 -10.13 -0.12
C TYR A 400 9.22 -8.61 0.11
N TYR A 401 8.14 -8.18 0.78
CA TYR A 401 7.89 -6.76 1.09
C TYR A 401 9.02 -6.18 1.97
N GLN A 402 9.48 -6.93 2.96
CA GLN A 402 10.59 -6.54 3.81
C GLN A 402 11.89 -6.35 2.99
N LYS A 403 12.20 -7.30 2.10
CA LYS A 403 13.42 -7.24 1.29
C LYS A 403 13.38 -6.10 0.27
N VAL A 404 12.23 -5.83 -0.36
CA VAL A 404 12.07 -4.65 -1.21
C VAL A 404 12.36 -3.39 -0.41
N CYS A 405 11.72 -3.21 0.74
CA CYS A 405 11.94 -2.06 1.62
C CYS A 405 13.41 -1.95 2.08
N TYR A 406 13.99 -3.07 2.47
CA TYR A 406 15.38 -3.12 2.93
C TYR A 406 16.37 -2.69 1.85
N TYR A 407 16.32 -3.31 0.67
CA TYR A 407 17.24 -2.96 -0.41
C TYR A 407 16.94 -1.57 -0.99
N ALA A 408 15.67 -1.13 -1.02
CA ALA A 408 15.34 0.24 -1.39
C ALA A 408 16.03 1.24 -0.46
N LYS A 409 15.90 1.07 0.86
CA LYS A 409 16.57 1.92 1.85
C LYS A 409 18.10 1.88 1.73
N GLN A 410 18.67 0.67 1.57
CA GLN A 410 20.11 0.48 1.43
C GLN A 410 20.70 1.21 0.20
N TYR A 411 19.97 1.22 -0.91
CA TYR A 411 20.42 1.81 -2.16
C TYR A 411 19.87 3.22 -2.43
N GLY A 412 19.12 3.80 -1.48
CA GLY A 412 18.59 5.16 -1.57
C GLY A 412 17.41 5.30 -2.55
N LEU A 413 16.59 4.24 -2.70
CA LEU A 413 15.36 4.23 -3.46
C LEU A 413 14.14 4.42 -2.53
N ILE A 414 13.02 4.88 -3.10
CA ILE A 414 11.76 5.12 -2.40
C ILE A 414 10.75 4.06 -2.83
N PRO A 415 10.38 3.08 -1.99
CA PRO A 415 9.43 2.04 -2.35
C PRO A 415 7.99 2.48 -2.08
N VAL A 416 7.07 2.23 -3.03
CA VAL A 416 5.65 2.51 -2.91
C VAL A 416 4.86 1.22 -3.18
N ALA A 417 4.27 0.65 -2.13
CA ALA A 417 3.55 -0.61 -2.21
C ALA A 417 2.27 -0.49 -3.04
N TRP A 418 2.05 -1.43 -3.96
CA TRP A 418 0.81 -1.50 -4.73
C TRP A 418 -0.31 -2.11 -3.89
N ASP A 419 -1.43 -1.42 -3.83
CA ASP A 419 -2.67 -1.89 -3.23
C ASP A 419 -3.83 -1.63 -4.20
N ASN A 420 -4.49 -2.68 -4.67
CA ASN A 420 -5.63 -2.60 -5.57
C ASN A 420 -6.99 -2.65 -4.85
N GLY A 421 -7.00 -2.65 -3.51
CA GLY A 421 -8.20 -2.72 -2.68
C GLY A 421 -8.85 -4.11 -2.61
N TYR A 422 -8.36 -5.12 -3.36
CA TYR A 422 -8.93 -6.45 -3.36
C TYR A 422 -8.23 -7.38 -2.36
N ASN A 423 -8.98 -7.83 -1.33
CA ASN A 423 -8.47 -8.65 -0.21
C ASN A 423 -8.69 -10.17 -0.42
N GLY A 424 -9.12 -10.62 -1.60
CA GLY A 424 -9.28 -12.03 -1.91
C GLY A 424 -8.02 -12.69 -2.45
N ASP A 425 -8.20 -13.91 -2.98
CA ASP A 425 -7.14 -14.60 -3.72
C ASP A 425 -6.66 -13.74 -4.90
N TYR A 426 -5.36 -13.70 -5.09
CA TYR A 426 -4.68 -12.86 -6.08
C TYR A 426 -4.80 -11.34 -5.86
N GLY A 427 -5.34 -10.91 -4.70
CA GLY A 427 -5.38 -9.49 -4.34
C GLY A 427 -4.06 -8.95 -3.80
N PHE A 428 -3.91 -7.62 -3.91
CA PHE A 428 -2.77 -6.88 -3.36
C PHE A 428 -3.14 -6.05 -2.12
N ALA A 429 -4.40 -6.12 -1.64
CA ALA A 429 -4.83 -5.27 -0.55
C ALA A 429 -3.93 -5.40 0.68
N ILE A 430 -3.57 -4.27 1.26
CA ILE A 430 -2.91 -4.13 2.56
C ILE A 430 -3.93 -3.56 3.55
N ILE A 431 -4.72 -2.59 3.08
CA ILE A 431 -5.78 -1.92 3.83
C ILE A 431 -7.12 -2.20 3.15
N ASP A 432 -8.08 -2.71 3.91
CA ASP A 432 -9.46 -2.88 3.43
C ASP A 432 -10.13 -1.51 3.29
N ARG A 433 -10.56 -1.17 2.09
CA ARG A 433 -11.08 0.16 1.74
C ARG A 433 -12.50 0.44 2.22
N TYR A 434 -13.24 -0.57 2.68
CA TYR A 434 -14.55 -0.39 3.26
C TYR A 434 -14.50 -0.12 4.76
N SER A 435 -13.53 -0.70 5.45
CA SER A 435 -13.36 -0.56 6.91
C SER A 435 -12.21 0.35 7.31
N ASN A 436 -11.35 0.74 6.37
CA ASN A 436 -10.10 1.49 6.60
C ASN A 436 -9.18 0.79 7.62
N LYS A 437 -9.11 -0.55 7.57
CA LYS A 437 -8.28 -1.34 8.49
C LYS A 437 -7.22 -2.12 7.73
N VAL A 438 -6.04 -2.22 8.32
CA VAL A 438 -5.01 -3.14 7.84
C VAL A 438 -5.55 -4.58 7.91
N VAL A 439 -5.50 -5.30 6.78
CA VAL A 439 -5.96 -6.68 6.66
C VAL A 439 -4.82 -7.68 6.52
N HIS A 440 -3.65 -7.19 6.16
CA HIS A 440 -2.41 -7.97 6.08
C HIS A 440 -1.35 -7.33 7.00
N GLN A 441 -1.54 -7.52 8.32
CA GLN A 441 -0.65 -6.95 9.34
C GLN A 441 0.80 -7.41 9.17
N GLU A 442 1.01 -8.64 8.71
CA GLU A 442 2.35 -9.19 8.44
C GLU A 442 3.12 -8.39 7.38
N LEU A 443 2.43 -7.82 6.38
CA LEU A 443 3.07 -6.97 5.39
C LEU A 443 3.46 -5.62 5.97
N MET A 444 2.58 -5.05 6.80
CA MET A 444 2.87 -3.79 7.50
C MET A 444 4.02 -3.96 8.48
N ASP A 445 4.00 -5.01 9.30
CA ASP A 445 5.08 -5.30 10.25
C ASP A 445 6.42 -5.43 9.53
N ALA A 446 6.44 -6.13 8.38
CA ALA A 446 7.61 -6.35 7.56
C ALA A 446 8.19 -5.04 6.97
N MET A 447 7.33 -4.15 6.46
CA MET A 447 7.75 -2.84 5.94
C MET A 447 8.18 -1.90 7.07
N MET A 448 7.45 -1.87 8.19
CA MET A 448 7.74 -1.00 9.32
C MET A 448 8.95 -1.46 10.15
N GLU A 449 9.34 -2.70 10.08
CA GLU A 449 10.63 -3.16 10.61
C GLU A 449 11.80 -2.40 9.95
N VAL A 450 11.66 -1.99 8.70
CA VAL A 450 12.66 -1.22 7.95
C VAL A 450 12.49 0.30 8.10
N TYR A 451 11.24 0.80 8.14
CA TYR A 451 10.94 2.24 8.08
C TYR A 451 10.35 2.83 9.36
N GLY A 452 9.99 2.01 10.34
CA GLY A 452 9.23 2.42 11.54
C GLY A 452 9.99 3.17 12.63
N GLY A 453 11.15 3.72 12.34
CA GLY A 453 11.76 4.79 13.16
C GLY A 453 12.26 4.40 14.57
N ASN A 454 12.42 3.12 14.89
CA ASN A 454 13.29 2.74 15.99
C ASN A 454 14.72 2.64 15.42
N GLU A 455 15.55 3.64 15.66
CA GLU A 455 16.98 3.60 15.46
C GLU A 455 17.63 2.59 16.42
N SER A 456 17.25 1.32 16.32
CA SER A 456 18.07 0.26 16.86
C SER A 456 19.01 -0.20 15.75
N ALA A 457 20.26 -0.37 16.11
CA ALA A 457 21.27 -0.82 15.16
C ALA A 457 20.81 -2.12 14.49
N THR A 458 20.77 -2.12 13.15
CA THR A 458 20.39 -3.30 12.37
C THR A 458 21.42 -4.41 12.56
N ALA A 459 20.98 -5.64 12.75
CA ALA A 459 21.90 -6.76 12.98
C ALA A 459 22.76 -7.03 11.73
N THR A 460 24.05 -6.89 11.87
CA THR A 460 25.08 -7.24 10.88
C THR A 460 25.68 -8.63 11.13
N GLY A 461 25.11 -9.38 12.07
CA GLY A 461 25.50 -10.75 12.40
C GLY A 461 24.55 -11.38 13.40
N ILE A 462 24.48 -12.71 13.37
CA ILE A 462 23.70 -13.52 14.29
C ILE A 462 24.53 -14.76 14.68
N GLN A 463 24.44 -15.17 15.95
CA GLN A 463 25.12 -16.36 16.45
C GLN A 463 24.20 -17.12 17.40
N LEU A 464 24.17 -18.45 17.32
CA LEU A 464 23.43 -19.29 18.24
C LEU A 464 24.30 -19.73 19.43
N ASN A 465 23.65 -19.94 20.57
CA ASN A 465 24.27 -20.49 21.78
C ASN A 465 24.70 -21.96 21.62
N LYS A 466 24.17 -22.68 20.61
CA LYS A 466 24.51 -24.07 20.30
C LYS A 466 24.59 -24.25 18.79
N SER A 467 25.61 -24.95 18.29
CA SER A 467 25.75 -25.37 16.89
C SER A 467 25.21 -26.79 16.65
N GLU A 468 25.09 -27.57 17.72
CA GLU A 468 24.54 -28.94 17.72
C GLU A 468 23.63 -29.15 18.93
N LEU A 469 22.58 -29.96 18.76
CA LEU A 469 21.62 -30.32 19.80
C LEU A 469 21.16 -31.76 19.60
N THR A 470 21.23 -32.56 20.65
CA THR A 470 20.55 -33.86 20.67
C THR A 470 19.37 -33.77 21.62
N ILE A 471 18.20 -34.20 21.18
CA ILE A 471 16.94 -34.17 21.96
C ILE A 471 16.15 -35.45 21.67
N HIS A 472 15.61 -36.10 22.71
CA HIS A 472 14.81 -37.31 22.53
C HIS A 472 13.32 -37.02 22.48
N ILE A 473 12.57 -37.91 21.83
CA ILE A 473 11.10 -37.80 21.79
C ILE A 473 10.58 -37.92 23.24
N GLY A 474 9.80 -36.91 23.66
CA GLY A 474 9.28 -36.82 25.01
C GLY A 474 10.08 -35.94 25.97
N ASP A 475 11.28 -35.51 25.60
CA ASP A 475 12.04 -34.54 26.36
C ASP A 475 11.34 -33.18 26.44
N GLU A 476 11.66 -32.40 27.47
CA GLU A 476 11.27 -30.98 27.52
C GLU A 476 11.90 -30.19 26.37
N LYS A 477 11.18 -29.17 25.89
CA LYS A 477 11.65 -28.29 24.82
C LYS A 477 13.00 -27.67 25.17
N GLN A 478 13.95 -27.74 24.26
CA GLN A 478 15.28 -27.16 24.41
C GLN A 478 15.32 -25.74 23.88
N GLN A 479 15.92 -24.82 24.63
CA GLN A 479 16.02 -23.41 24.23
C GLN A 479 17.30 -23.17 23.40
N LEU A 480 17.13 -22.70 22.15
CA LEU A 480 18.16 -22.01 21.39
C LEU A 480 18.00 -20.51 21.59
N THR A 481 19.09 -19.82 21.84
CA THR A 481 19.14 -18.35 21.92
C THR A 481 20.04 -17.80 20.83
N ALA A 482 19.58 -16.72 20.21
CA ALA A 482 20.32 -16.00 19.20
C ALA A 482 20.90 -14.70 19.80
N ALA A 483 22.19 -14.48 19.60
CA ALA A 483 22.88 -13.23 19.91
C ALA A 483 23.09 -12.45 18.61
N LEU A 484 22.67 -11.19 18.58
CA LEU A 484 22.81 -10.30 17.42
C LEU A 484 24.07 -9.44 17.56
N THR A 485 24.63 -9.03 16.44
CA THR A 485 25.72 -8.07 16.35
C THR A 485 25.27 -6.91 15.48
N PRO A 486 25.29 -5.64 15.98
CA PRO A 486 25.61 -5.28 17.34
C PRO A 486 24.57 -5.77 18.36
N SER A 487 24.95 -5.86 19.65
CA SER A 487 24.13 -6.47 20.71
C SER A 487 22.88 -5.67 21.11
N ASP A 488 22.80 -4.41 20.71
CA ASP A 488 21.65 -3.50 20.91
C ASP A 488 20.65 -3.55 19.75
N SER A 489 20.93 -4.38 18.73
CA SER A 489 19.97 -4.62 17.65
C SER A 489 18.64 -5.14 18.20
N LYS A 490 17.53 -4.59 17.65
CA LYS A 490 16.16 -5.01 17.96
C LYS A 490 15.57 -5.88 16.86
N ASP A 491 16.37 -6.27 15.87
CA ASP A 491 15.91 -7.11 14.78
C ASP A 491 15.26 -8.40 15.31
N LYS A 492 14.12 -8.73 14.74
CA LYS A 492 13.39 -9.93 15.07
C LYS A 492 14.11 -11.15 14.51
N VAL A 493 14.39 -12.11 15.38
CA VAL A 493 14.94 -13.40 14.95
C VAL A 493 13.81 -14.29 14.45
N LEU A 494 13.94 -14.72 13.19
CA LEU A 494 13.06 -15.71 12.55
C LEU A 494 13.67 -17.10 12.71
N TRP A 495 12.83 -18.07 13.07
CA TRP A 495 13.23 -19.45 13.30
C TRP A 495 12.55 -20.38 12.30
N SER A 496 13.32 -21.33 11.75
CA SER A 496 12.79 -22.36 10.86
C SER A 496 13.50 -23.68 11.09
N SER A 497 12.81 -24.77 10.74
CA SER A 497 13.38 -26.13 10.70
C SER A 497 13.47 -26.59 9.25
N SER A 498 14.55 -27.26 8.88
CA SER A 498 14.66 -27.90 7.57
C SER A 498 13.79 -29.15 7.43
N ASP A 499 13.34 -29.72 8.56
CA ASP A 499 12.42 -30.86 8.61
C ASP A 499 11.65 -30.86 9.94
N GLU A 500 10.42 -30.37 9.91
CA GLU A 500 9.54 -30.30 11.07
C GLU A 500 9.04 -31.67 11.52
N SER A 501 9.14 -32.71 10.69
CA SER A 501 8.84 -34.09 11.06
C SER A 501 9.90 -34.70 11.97
N VAL A 502 11.12 -34.13 11.99
CA VAL A 502 12.21 -34.52 12.89
C VAL A 502 12.22 -33.64 14.13
N ALA A 503 12.30 -32.31 13.96
CA ALA A 503 12.23 -31.37 15.07
C ALA A 503 11.57 -30.05 14.64
N ALA A 504 10.65 -29.54 15.47
CA ALA A 504 9.98 -28.27 15.26
C ALA A 504 10.59 -27.18 16.17
N VAL A 505 10.56 -25.91 15.69
CA VAL A 505 10.99 -24.76 16.47
C VAL A 505 9.90 -23.69 16.46
N ASN A 506 9.66 -23.05 17.61
CA ASN A 506 8.70 -21.94 17.68
C ASN A 506 9.39 -20.57 17.56
N SER A 507 8.59 -19.51 17.49
CA SER A 507 9.07 -18.12 17.36
C SER A 507 9.96 -17.62 18.51
N LYS A 508 10.06 -18.40 19.62
CA LYS A 508 10.92 -18.09 20.76
C LYS A 508 12.23 -18.90 20.75
N GLY A 509 12.48 -19.69 19.69
CA GLY A 509 13.66 -20.55 19.60
C GLY A 509 13.59 -21.82 20.45
N GLN A 510 12.40 -22.24 20.88
CA GLN A 510 12.21 -23.49 21.64
C GLN A 510 12.03 -24.65 20.66
N VAL A 511 12.95 -25.61 20.72
CA VAL A 511 13.00 -26.80 19.86
C VAL A 511 12.35 -27.97 20.56
N SER A 512 11.49 -28.70 19.88
CA SER A 512 10.86 -29.94 20.31
C SER A 512 11.17 -31.08 19.34
N ALA A 513 11.50 -32.27 19.85
CA ALA A 513 11.63 -33.48 19.04
C ALA A 513 10.25 -33.94 18.57
N VAL A 514 10.15 -34.37 17.31
CA VAL A 514 8.92 -34.88 16.68
C VAL A 514 9.08 -36.31 16.18
N GLY A 515 10.19 -36.60 15.48
CA GLY A 515 10.50 -37.95 14.97
C GLY A 515 11.98 -38.19 14.89
N ALA A 516 12.41 -39.47 14.82
CA ALA A 516 13.82 -39.82 14.71
C ALA A 516 14.41 -39.34 13.37
N GLY A 517 15.60 -38.74 13.44
CA GLY A 517 16.30 -38.21 12.27
C GLY A 517 17.27 -37.10 12.61
N THR A 518 17.66 -36.35 11.60
CA THR A 518 18.54 -35.18 11.75
C THR A 518 17.98 -34.05 10.90
N CYS A 519 17.82 -32.86 11.47
CA CYS A 519 17.43 -31.65 10.77
C CYS A 519 18.30 -30.47 11.18
N THR A 520 18.12 -29.34 10.50
CA THR A 520 18.82 -28.10 10.82
C THR A 520 17.80 -27.05 11.27
N ILE A 521 17.96 -26.52 12.46
CA ILE A 521 17.25 -25.33 12.91
C ILE A 521 18.06 -24.12 12.48
N THR A 522 17.41 -23.19 11.80
CA THR A 522 17.99 -21.92 11.33
C THR A 522 17.37 -20.76 12.08
N ALA A 523 18.20 -19.88 12.61
CA ALA A 523 17.83 -18.55 13.08
C ALA A 523 18.32 -17.54 12.03
N SER A 524 17.47 -16.63 11.60
CA SER A 524 17.82 -15.59 10.64
C SER A 524 17.32 -14.23 11.09
N VAL A 525 17.97 -13.18 10.60
CA VAL A 525 17.55 -11.78 10.77
C VAL A 525 17.25 -11.18 9.40
N PRO A 526 16.51 -10.05 9.35
CA PRO A 526 16.04 -9.44 8.10
C PRO A 526 17.12 -9.23 7.04
N LEU A 527 18.35 -8.92 7.45
CA LEU A 527 19.49 -8.76 6.56
C LEU A 527 20.02 -10.05 5.91
N GLY A 528 19.38 -11.19 6.18
CA GLY A 528 19.82 -12.47 5.64
C GLY A 528 20.99 -13.12 6.37
N TYR A 529 21.52 -12.52 7.44
CA TYR A 529 22.47 -13.22 8.30
C TYR A 529 21.77 -14.40 8.98
N LYS A 530 22.41 -15.57 8.94
CA LYS A 530 21.86 -16.83 9.44
C LYS A 530 22.86 -17.50 10.38
N ALA A 531 22.33 -18.17 11.39
CA ALA A 531 23.06 -19.10 12.22
C ALA A 531 22.27 -20.41 12.33
N THR A 532 22.96 -21.54 12.33
CA THR A 532 22.35 -22.85 12.28
C THR A 532 22.71 -23.72 13.47
N CYS A 533 21.80 -24.59 13.86
CA CYS A 533 22.01 -25.64 14.85
C CYS A 533 21.57 -26.97 14.23
N LYS A 534 22.48 -27.93 14.15
CA LYS A 534 22.17 -29.30 13.74
C LYS A 534 21.45 -30.01 14.90
N VAL A 535 20.22 -30.46 14.65
CA VAL A 535 19.43 -31.20 15.64
C VAL A 535 19.39 -32.67 15.27
N THR A 536 19.73 -33.52 16.21
CA THR A 536 19.64 -34.99 16.09
C THR A 536 18.61 -35.50 17.06
N VAL A 537 17.62 -36.22 16.56
CA VAL A 537 16.65 -36.96 17.34
C VAL A 537 16.96 -38.43 17.15
N PRO A 538 17.55 -39.09 18.18
CA PRO A 538 17.91 -40.49 18.08
C PRO A 538 16.69 -41.38 17.88
N GLN A 539 16.86 -42.50 17.16
CA GLN A 539 15.87 -43.56 17.12
C GLN A 539 15.62 -44.08 18.52
N ALA A 540 14.38 -43.99 18.97
CA ALA A 540 14.04 -44.55 20.25
C ALA A 540 14.10 -46.10 20.17
N ASN A 541 14.99 -46.70 20.95
CA ASN A 541 15.00 -48.14 21.16
C ASN A 541 14.02 -48.41 22.30
N TYR A 542 12.82 -48.81 22.00
CA TYR A 542 11.85 -49.23 23.01
C TYR A 542 11.28 -50.60 22.67
N VAL A 543 10.94 -51.34 23.71
CA VAL A 543 10.15 -52.56 23.61
C VAL A 543 8.75 -52.24 24.10
N ARG A 544 7.78 -52.36 23.23
CA ARG A 544 6.38 -52.20 23.62
C ARG A 544 5.91 -53.42 24.36
N ALA A 545 5.61 -53.31 25.66
CA ALA A 545 5.12 -54.39 26.50
C ALA A 545 3.65 -54.14 26.84
N LYS A 546 2.85 -55.22 26.77
CA LYS A 546 1.46 -55.19 27.23
C LYS A 546 1.42 -55.38 28.74
N LEU A 547 0.80 -54.47 29.46
CA LEU A 547 0.65 -54.55 30.90
C LEU A 547 -0.46 -55.58 31.23
N TYR A 548 -0.11 -56.60 31.96
CA TYR A 548 -1.07 -57.54 32.53
C TYR A 548 -1.20 -57.26 34.02
N LEU A 549 -2.35 -56.75 34.46
CA LEU A 549 -2.69 -56.68 35.87
C LEU A 549 -3.19 -58.06 36.34
N LEU A 550 -2.42 -58.70 37.21
CA LEU A 550 -2.84 -59.90 37.89
C LEU A 550 -3.57 -59.52 39.19
N GLU A 551 -4.89 -59.52 39.17
CA GLU A 551 -5.67 -59.48 40.41
C GLU A 551 -5.75 -60.89 41.03
N THR A 552 -5.43 -60.89 42.24
CA THR A 552 -5.37 -61.97 43.27
C THR A 552 -6.21 -63.24 43.03
N ALA A 553 -5.54 -64.38 43.13
CA ALA A 553 -6.04 -65.72 43.47
C ALA A 553 -7.04 -66.47 42.62
N SER A 554 -7.52 -65.87 41.50
CA SER A 554 -8.20 -66.62 40.46
C SER A 554 -7.74 -66.06 39.11
N TRP A 555 -7.03 -66.86 38.31
CA TRP A 555 -6.42 -66.52 37.03
C TRP A 555 -7.43 -65.96 36.03
N GLN A 556 -7.91 -64.75 36.22
CA GLN A 556 -8.62 -63.99 35.18
C GLN A 556 -7.69 -62.85 34.77
N SER A 557 -7.13 -62.96 33.60
CA SER A 557 -6.38 -61.88 32.95
C SER A 557 -7.35 -60.75 32.55
N VAL A 558 -7.30 -59.63 33.20
CA VAL A 558 -7.85 -58.39 32.68
C VAL A 558 -6.88 -57.93 31.61
N ILE A 559 -7.25 -58.02 30.35
CA ILE A 559 -6.49 -57.42 29.26
C ILE A 559 -6.83 -55.93 29.29
N SER A 560 -5.93 -55.09 29.81
CA SER A 560 -6.00 -53.67 29.52
C SER A 560 -5.42 -53.46 28.12
N ASP A 561 -6.06 -52.62 27.32
CA ASP A 561 -5.53 -52.24 26.01
C ASP A 561 -4.42 -51.18 26.15
N GLU A 562 -3.93 -50.94 27.35
CA GLU A 562 -2.83 -50.02 27.62
C GLU A 562 -1.47 -50.72 27.43
N TYR A 563 -0.60 -50.02 26.67
CA TYR A 563 0.78 -50.44 26.42
C TYR A 563 1.73 -49.51 27.17
N VAL A 564 2.80 -50.04 27.69
CA VAL A 564 3.92 -49.26 28.25
C VAL A 564 5.11 -49.42 27.33
N ASP A 565 5.63 -48.29 26.85
CA ASP A 565 6.87 -48.27 26.07
C ASP A 565 8.06 -48.21 27.06
N ILE A 566 8.91 -49.22 27.03
CA ILE A 566 10.11 -49.33 27.87
C ILE A 566 11.28 -48.89 26.99
N TYR A 567 11.89 -47.80 27.37
CA TYR A 567 13.08 -47.25 26.69
C TYR A 567 14.34 -47.88 27.29
N SER A 568 15.31 -48.25 26.46
CA SER A 568 16.67 -48.54 26.90
C SER A 568 17.47 -47.27 26.93
N GLU A 569 18.16 -46.96 28.02
CA GLU A 569 19.17 -45.91 28.10
C GLU A 569 20.36 -46.18 27.18
#